data_34f0f4bef369519fa44ab2f71da8682a
#
_entry.id   34f0f4bef369519fa44ab2f71da8682a
#
_cell.length_a   1.000
_cell.length_b   1.000
_cell.length_c   1.000
_cell.angle_alpha   90.00
_cell.angle_beta   90.00
_cell.angle_gamma   90.00
#
_symmetry.space_group_name_H-M   'P 1'
#
loop_
_entity.id
_entity.type
_entity.pdbx_description
1 polymer ?
#
loop_
_entity_poly.entity_id
_entity_poly.type
_entity_poly.pdbx_seq_one_letter_code
_entity_poly.pdbx_strand_id
1 'polypeptide(L)'
;MHGTRLGTAVATLMLGAGLTLAGSATWATGPAGHPFQARQPDPSTHDALLVVEIPAGGSVKYEIGAEDGLLHVDRFVSMPVAYPANYGAMPGTRAGDGDPLDALVLTRVPVHPGALLRFRPLGVLRMRDAGQADEKIVGVPVDDVDPTYAGVRDLADLPSAERARIEAFFRVYKDLPEGSSAVTLHGWGDAAAARALIDDAIEAAGR
;
A
#
# COMPACT_ATOMS: atom_id res chain seq x y z
N MET A 1 31.83 61.40 56.44
CA MET A 1 30.94 60.33 56.96
C MET A 1 29.64 60.33 56.18
N HIS A 2 29.56 59.60 55.17
CA HIS A 2 28.28 59.28 54.53
C HIS A 2 28.46 57.99 53.73
N GLY A 3 27.89 56.91 54.22
CA GLY A 3 27.93 55.62 53.56
C GLY A 3 26.79 55.53 52.58
N THR A 4 27.12 55.24 51.32
CA THR A 4 26.16 54.97 50.24
C THR A 4 26.02 53.49 50.09
N ARG A 5 24.81 52.96 50.30
CA ARG A 5 24.47 51.55 50.05
C ARG A 5 24.12 51.37 48.58
N LEU A 6 24.82 50.47 47.84
CA LEU A 6 24.43 50.03 46.55
C LEU A 6 23.37 48.91 46.70
N GLY A 7 22.20 49.15 46.12
CA GLY A 7 21.17 48.16 45.99
C GLY A 7 21.39 47.29 44.71
N THR A 8 21.53 46.00 44.89
CA THR A 8 21.64 45.01 43.78
C THR A 8 20.26 44.66 43.32
N ALA A 9 19.91 45.03 42.10
CA ALA A 9 18.68 44.58 41.42
C ALA A 9 18.91 43.20 40.81
N VAL A 10 18.19 42.22 41.29
CA VAL A 10 18.16 40.85 40.69
C VAL A 10 17.06 40.87 39.59
N ALA A 11 17.50 40.77 38.33
CA ALA A 11 16.58 40.60 37.22
C ALA A 11 16.24 39.11 37.10
N THR A 12 14.99 38.76 37.38
CA THR A 12 14.47 37.40 37.18
C THR A 12 14.10 37.22 35.71
N LEU A 13 14.89 36.41 35.01
CA LEU A 13 14.63 36.02 33.61
C LEU A 13 13.59 34.89 33.62
N MET A 14 12.36 35.21 33.20
CA MET A 14 11.31 34.19 32.95
C MET A 14 11.56 33.54 31.62
N LEU A 15 12.09 32.29 31.61
CA LEU A 15 12.18 31.46 30.45
C LEU A 15 10.80 30.85 30.19
N GLY A 16 10.08 31.37 29.21
CA GLY A 16 8.86 30.77 28.70
C GLY A 16 9.19 29.52 27.90
N ALA A 17 8.97 28.33 28.47
CA ALA A 17 9.04 27.07 27.75
C ALA A 17 7.80 26.94 26.84
N GLY A 18 7.97 27.24 25.56
CA GLY A 18 6.99 26.94 24.54
C GLY A 18 6.89 25.41 24.34
N LEU A 19 5.83 24.80 24.87
CA LEU A 19 5.51 23.42 24.64
C LEU A 19 4.94 23.28 23.23
N THR A 20 5.77 22.92 22.26
CA THR A 20 5.31 22.48 20.94
C THR A 20 4.69 21.09 21.09
N LEU A 21 3.37 21.02 21.05
CA LEU A 21 2.64 19.76 20.90
C LEU A 21 2.96 19.21 19.50
N ALA A 22 3.97 18.34 19.43
CA ALA A 22 4.12 17.45 18.29
C ALA A 22 2.89 16.53 18.30
N GLY A 23 2.00 16.71 17.32
CA GLY A 23 0.87 15.82 17.11
C GLY A 23 1.39 14.41 16.83
N SER A 24 1.36 13.57 17.85
CA SER A 24 1.62 12.14 17.70
C SER A 24 0.52 11.57 16.81
N ALA A 25 0.86 11.11 15.61
CA ALA A 25 -0.03 10.28 14.83
C ALA A 25 -0.38 9.05 15.68
N THR A 26 -1.55 9.05 16.28
CA THR A 26 -2.08 7.88 16.97
C THR A 26 -2.45 6.87 15.91
N TRP A 27 -1.62 5.86 15.73
CA TRP A 27 -2.01 4.63 15.05
C TRP A 27 -3.18 4.07 15.83
N ALA A 28 -4.35 3.97 15.19
CA ALA A 28 -5.52 3.39 15.84
C ALA A 28 -5.16 1.95 16.25
N THR A 29 -5.00 1.75 17.56
CA THR A 29 -4.85 0.41 18.13
C THR A 29 -6.21 -0.26 18.11
N GLY A 30 -6.55 -0.91 16.99
CA GLY A 30 -7.48 -2.03 17.02
C GLY A 30 -6.88 -3.16 17.89
N PRO A 31 -7.68 -4.17 18.33
CA PRO A 31 -7.13 -5.29 19.06
C PRO A 31 -5.96 -5.87 18.27
N ALA A 32 -4.83 -6.08 18.96
CA ALA A 32 -3.61 -6.55 18.36
C ALA A 32 -3.89 -7.83 17.55
N GLY A 33 -3.77 -7.77 16.22
CA GLY A 33 -3.71 -9.00 15.56
C GLY A 33 -3.91 -9.09 14.07
N HIS A 34 -5.06 -8.79 13.52
CA HIS A 34 -5.35 -9.20 12.15
C HIS A 34 -5.11 -8.06 11.15
N PRO A 35 -4.18 -8.19 10.17
CA PRO A 35 -3.85 -7.12 9.23
C PRO A 35 -5.06 -6.59 8.45
N PHE A 36 -6.03 -7.44 8.12
CA PHE A 36 -7.24 -7.05 7.39
C PHE A 36 -8.25 -6.26 8.23
N GLN A 37 -8.03 -6.07 9.54
CA GLN A 37 -8.79 -5.13 10.36
C GLN A 37 -8.34 -3.68 10.21
N ALA A 38 -7.20 -3.44 9.57
CA ALA A 38 -6.76 -2.09 9.23
C ALA A 38 -7.79 -1.46 8.28
N ARG A 39 -8.10 -0.18 8.51
CA ARG A 39 -9.05 0.56 7.67
C ARG A 39 -8.30 1.31 6.57
N GLN A 40 -8.91 1.39 5.40
CA GLN A 40 -8.42 2.29 4.35
C GLN A 40 -8.42 3.73 4.85
N PRO A 41 -7.49 4.58 4.38
CA PRO A 41 -7.48 6.01 4.64
C PRO A 41 -8.79 6.68 4.21
N ASP A 42 -9.00 7.92 4.68
CA ASP A 42 -10.13 8.74 4.22
C ASP A 42 -10.04 8.90 2.68
N PRO A 43 -11.12 8.61 1.93
CA PRO A 43 -11.12 8.72 0.46
C PRO A 43 -10.71 10.10 -0.06
N SER A 44 -10.91 11.17 0.72
CA SER A 44 -10.51 12.54 0.34
C SER A 44 -9.00 12.72 0.22
N THR A 45 -8.19 11.85 0.85
CA THR A 45 -6.72 11.88 0.71
C THR A 45 -6.25 11.31 -0.61
N HIS A 46 -7.07 10.51 -1.28
CA HIS A 46 -6.72 9.72 -2.46
C HIS A 46 -5.57 8.71 -2.23
N ASP A 47 -5.24 8.45 -0.98
CA ASP A 47 -4.29 7.42 -0.57
C ASP A 47 -5.00 6.08 -0.35
N ALA A 48 -4.22 5.01 -0.38
CA ALA A 48 -4.69 3.68 -0.08
C ALA A 48 -3.71 2.93 0.82
N LEU A 49 -4.15 1.82 1.40
CA LEU A 49 -3.37 0.98 2.28
C LEU A 49 -3.26 -0.43 1.71
N LEU A 50 -2.05 -0.96 1.70
CA LEU A 50 -1.71 -2.33 1.31
C LEU A 50 -1.14 -3.07 2.51
N VAL A 51 -1.56 -4.31 2.73
CA VAL A 51 -0.79 -5.30 3.49
C VAL A 51 0.10 -6.03 2.50
N VAL A 52 1.41 -5.88 2.61
CA VAL A 52 2.33 -6.56 1.71
C VAL A 52 2.33 -8.06 2.04
N GLU A 53 2.09 -8.89 1.05
CA GLU A 53 2.19 -10.35 1.16
C GLU A 53 3.44 -10.86 0.46
N ILE A 54 3.74 -10.34 -0.73
CA ILE A 54 4.86 -10.79 -1.55
C ILE A 54 5.78 -9.60 -1.85
N PRO A 55 7.05 -9.65 -1.45
CA PRO A 55 8.00 -8.58 -1.74
C PRO A 55 8.32 -8.52 -3.25
N ALA A 56 8.69 -7.35 -3.74
CA ALA A 56 9.24 -7.20 -5.08
C ALA A 56 10.42 -8.17 -5.30
N GLY A 57 10.43 -8.88 -6.41
CA GLY A 57 11.43 -9.92 -6.69
C GLY A 57 11.13 -11.28 -6.05
N GLY A 58 10.04 -11.42 -5.30
CA GLY A 58 9.62 -12.69 -4.70
C GLY A 58 9.11 -13.69 -5.73
N SER A 59 9.32 -14.98 -5.49
CA SER A 59 8.78 -16.11 -6.27
C SER A 59 7.97 -17.09 -5.40
N VAL A 60 7.73 -16.73 -4.15
CA VAL A 60 6.82 -17.46 -3.25
C VAL A 60 5.54 -16.66 -3.12
N LYS A 61 4.39 -17.27 -3.40
CA LYS A 61 3.11 -16.67 -3.10
C LYS A 61 2.80 -16.90 -1.62
N TYR A 62 2.67 -15.83 -0.91
CA TYR A 62 2.15 -15.81 0.46
C TYR A 62 0.75 -15.22 0.44
N GLU A 63 -0.04 -15.63 1.40
CA GLU A 63 -1.38 -15.10 1.68
C GLU A 63 -1.53 -14.90 3.19
N ILE A 64 -2.24 -13.84 3.57
CA ILE A 64 -2.64 -13.64 4.96
C ILE A 64 -3.93 -14.42 5.19
N GLY A 65 -3.87 -15.37 6.12
CA GLY A 65 -5.03 -16.17 6.50
C GLY A 65 -6.18 -15.29 7.00
N ALA A 66 -7.36 -15.44 6.39
CA ALA A 66 -8.54 -14.64 6.74
C ALA A 66 -9.03 -14.86 8.18
N GLU A 67 -8.74 -16.02 8.76
CA GLU A 67 -9.18 -16.39 10.11
C GLU A 67 -8.16 -16.02 11.20
N ASP A 68 -6.85 -16.21 10.91
CA ASP A 68 -5.78 -16.10 11.91
C ASP A 68 -4.87 -14.88 11.72
N GLY A 69 -4.93 -14.22 10.55
CA GLY A 69 -4.07 -13.07 10.23
C GLY A 69 -2.59 -13.40 10.07
N LEU A 70 -2.25 -14.69 10.02
CA LEU A 70 -0.88 -15.12 9.84
C LEU A 70 -0.51 -15.18 8.36
N LEU A 71 0.76 -15.02 8.08
CA LEU A 71 1.31 -15.15 6.73
C LEU A 71 1.56 -16.63 6.44
N HIS A 72 0.84 -17.18 5.46
CA HIS A 72 0.96 -18.55 5.01
C HIS A 72 1.68 -18.63 3.67
N VAL A 73 2.43 -19.69 3.43
CA VAL A 73 2.91 -20.04 2.09
C VAL A 73 1.75 -20.73 1.35
N ASP A 74 1.21 -20.07 0.32
CA ASP A 74 0.21 -20.67 -0.56
C ASP A 74 0.90 -21.62 -1.56
N ARG A 75 1.82 -21.07 -2.37
CA ARG A 75 2.58 -21.87 -3.36
C ARG A 75 3.87 -21.17 -3.78
N PHE A 76 4.74 -21.93 -4.43
CA PHE A 76 5.85 -21.40 -5.18
C PHE A 76 5.42 -21.09 -6.61
N VAL A 77 5.84 -19.97 -7.18
CA VAL A 77 5.60 -19.64 -8.58
C VAL A 77 6.36 -20.65 -9.43
N SER A 78 5.64 -21.45 -10.23
CA SER A 78 6.26 -22.51 -11.03
C SER A 78 6.97 -21.99 -12.28
N MET A 79 6.57 -20.83 -12.78
CA MET A 79 7.27 -20.13 -13.86
C MET A 79 8.56 -19.50 -13.34
N PRO A 80 9.63 -19.43 -14.14
CA PRO A 80 10.89 -18.78 -13.75
C PRO A 80 10.77 -17.23 -13.79
N VAL A 81 9.76 -16.70 -13.11
CA VAL A 81 9.46 -15.27 -13.00
C VAL A 81 9.34 -14.87 -11.54
N ALA A 82 9.46 -13.57 -11.27
CA ALA A 82 9.31 -12.99 -9.93
C ALA A 82 8.32 -11.81 -9.97
N TYR A 83 7.65 -11.56 -8.86
CA TYR A 83 6.74 -10.43 -8.74
C TYR A 83 7.44 -9.10 -9.06
N PRO A 84 6.90 -8.29 -9.99
CA PRO A 84 7.59 -7.08 -10.46
C PRO A 84 7.58 -5.92 -9.47
N ALA A 85 6.72 -5.97 -8.47
CA ALA A 85 6.56 -4.98 -7.41
C ALA A 85 6.14 -5.69 -6.10
N ASN A 86 6.06 -4.95 -4.98
CA ASN A 86 5.45 -5.52 -3.78
C ASN A 86 3.97 -5.73 -4.05
N TYR A 87 3.50 -6.93 -3.76
CA TYR A 87 2.13 -7.36 -4.00
C TYR A 87 1.45 -7.70 -2.68
N GLY A 88 0.15 -7.51 -2.60
CA GLY A 88 -0.62 -7.91 -1.44
C GLY A 88 -2.07 -7.45 -1.52
N ALA A 89 -2.76 -7.61 -0.41
CA ALA A 89 -4.19 -7.35 -0.28
C ALA A 89 -4.47 -5.98 0.35
N MET A 90 -5.53 -5.34 -0.09
CA MET A 90 -5.99 -4.06 0.44
C MET A 90 -7.02 -4.31 1.56
N PRO A 91 -6.69 -4.06 2.84
CA PRO A 91 -7.61 -4.33 3.94
C PRO A 91 -8.89 -3.49 3.84
N GLY A 92 -10.01 -4.03 4.31
CA GLY A 92 -11.28 -3.31 4.30
C GLY A 92 -11.88 -3.06 2.91
N THR A 93 -11.48 -3.85 1.91
CA THR A 93 -12.06 -3.87 0.57
C THR A 93 -12.64 -5.25 0.26
N ARG A 94 -13.56 -5.32 -0.73
CA ARG A 94 -14.08 -6.58 -1.27
C ARG A 94 -14.19 -6.45 -2.79
N ALA A 95 -13.45 -7.28 -3.51
CA ALA A 95 -13.51 -7.40 -4.96
C ALA A 95 -14.71 -8.25 -5.41
N GLY A 96 -14.87 -8.41 -6.73
CA GLY A 96 -15.99 -9.13 -7.31
C GLY A 96 -15.99 -10.63 -7.06
N ASP A 97 -14.85 -11.23 -6.74
CA ASP A 97 -14.67 -12.62 -6.32
C ASP A 97 -14.92 -12.85 -4.82
N GLY A 98 -15.07 -11.79 -4.03
CA GLY A 98 -15.31 -11.82 -2.58
C GLY A 98 -14.07 -11.61 -1.73
N ASP A 99 -12.89 -11.64 -2.31
CA ASP A 99 -11.61 -11.40 -1.65
C ASP A 99 -11.28 -9.90 -1.56
N PRO A 100 -10.33 -9.46 -0.72
CA PRO A 100 -9.83 -8.09 -0.77
C PRO A 100 -9.23 -7.74 -2.14
N LEU A 101 -9.31 -6.46 -2.54
CA LEU A 101 -8.61 -6.00 -3.73
C LEU A 101 -7.11 -6.23 -3.62
N ASP A 102 -6.51 -6.64 -4.72
CA ASP A 102 -5.06 -6.77 -4.87
C ASP A 102 -4.40 -5.48 -5.36
N ALA A 103 -3.20 -5.20 -4.85
CA ALA A 103 -2.41 -4.11 -5.38
C ALA A 103 -0.92 -4.47 -5.55
N LEU A 104 -0.28 -3.79 -6.51
CA LEU A 104 1.15 -3.75 -6.71
C LEU A 104 1.68 -2.36 -6.38
N VAL A 105 2.64 -2.27 -5.47
CA VAL A 105 3.27 -1.00 -5.11
C VAL A 105 4.75 -1.03 -5.49
N LEU A 106 5.11 -0.16 -6.44
CA LEU A 106 6.49 0.03 -6.88
C LEU A 106 7.26 0.78 -5.79
N THR A 107 8.39 0.24 -5.37
CA THR A 107 9.28 0.81 -4.36
C THR A 107 10.73 0.65 -4.78
N ARG A 108 11.63 1.42 -4.18
CA ARG A 108 13.08 1.33 -4.46
C ARG A 108 13.72 0.02 -4.00
N VAL A 109 13.14 -0.60 -2.98
CA VAL A 109 13.60 -1.86 -2.37
C VAL A 109 12.39 -2.71 -1.98
N PRO A 110 12.51 -4.03 -1.91
CA PRO A 110 11.43 -4.89 -1.42
C PRO A 110 10.99 -4.53 -0.01
N VAL A 111 9.67 -4.58 0.24
CA VAL A 111 9.07 -4.37 1.56
C VAL A 111 8.79 -5.72 2.22
N HIS A 112 9.02 -5.81 3.52
CA HIS A 112 8.85 -7.06 4.26
C HIS A 112 7.37 -7.50 4.26
N PRO A 113 7.08 -8.80 4.06
CA PRO A 113 5.72 -9.33 4.19
C PRO A 113 5.12 -9.05 5.57
N GLY A 114 3.81 -8.75 5.59
CA GLY A 114 3.08 -8.33 6.78
C GLY A 114 3.14 -6.84 7.08
N ALA A 115 3.97 -6.05 6.38
CA ALA A 115 4.02 -4.61 6.56
C ALA A 115 2.80 -3.92 5.95
N LEU A 116 2.28 -2.90 6.65
CA LEU A 116 1.29 -1.97 6.12
C LEU A 116 2.00 -0.86 5.35
N LEU A 117 1.63 -0.68 4.10
CA LEU A 117 2.23 0.32 3.20
C LEU A 117 1.15 1.28 2.70
N ARG A 118 1.27 2.57 3.08
CA ARG A 118 0.44 3.63 2.47
C ARG A 118 0.97 3.96 1.08
N PHE A 119 0.08 3.98 0.11
CA PHE A 119 0.44 4.22 -1.27
C PHE A 119 -0.59 5.10 -1.99
N ARG A 120 -0.17 5.70 -3.07
CA ARG A 120 -0.99 6.45 -4.01
C ARG A 120 -1.32 5.56 -5.20
N PRO A 121 -2.60 5.28 -5.47
CA PRO A 121 -3.03 4.59 -6.67
C PRO A 121 -2.73 5.44 -7.93
N LEU A 122 -2.09 4.82 -8.91
CA LEU A 122 -1.74 5.41 -10.20
C LEU A 122 -2.61 4.89 -11.34
N GLY A 123 -3.19 3.70 -11.17
CA GLY A 123 -4.06 3.08 -12.14
C GLY A 123 -4.38 1.64 -11.81
N VAL A 124 -5.06 0.98 -12.72
CA VAL A 124 -5.52 -0.40 -12.57
C VAL A 124 -5.23 -1.22 -13.81
N LEU A 125 -4.63 -2.41 -13.65
CA LEU A 125 -4.57 -3.43 -14.68
C LEU A 125 -5.87 -4.22 -14.64
N ARG A 126 -6.66 -4.13 -15.71
CA ARG A 126 -7.87 -4.93 -15.86
C ARG A 126 -7.50 -6.30 -16.36
N MET A 127 -7.83 -7.31 -15.59
CA MET A 127 -7.58 -8.69 -15.96
C MET A 127 -8.68 -9.62 -15.46
N ARG A 128 -8.69 -10.84 -16.01
CA ARG A 128 -9.51 -11.94 -15.53
C ARG A 128 -8.63 -13.15 -15.28
N ASP A 129 -8.95 -13.88 -14.23
CA ASP A 129 -8.38 -15.17 -13.90
C ASP A 129 -9.50 -16.22 -13.90
N ALA A 130 -9.33 -17.29 -14.66
CA ALA A 130 -10.38 -18.31 -14.86
C ALA A 130 -11.76 -17.71 -15.26
N GLY A 131 -11.77 -16.58 -15.97
CA GLY A 131 -12.98 -15.87 -16.38
C GLY A 131 -13.61 -14.94 -15.34
N GLN A 132 -13.11 -14.92 -14.10
CA GLN A 132 -13.53 -13.97 -13.05
C GLN A 132 -12.71 -12.68 -13.13
N ALA A 133 -13.34 -11.56 -12.79
CA ALA A 133 -12.65 -10.27 -12.68
C ALA A 133 -11.60 -10.35 -11.56
N ASP A 134 -10.37 -9.93 -11.87
CA ASP A 134 -9.24 -10.02 -10.96
C ASP A 134 -8.29 -8.82 -11.20
N GLU A 135 -8.84 -7.61 -11.06
CA GLU A 135 -8.11 -6.38 -11.31
C GLU A 135 -6.98 -6.15 -10.31
N LYS A 136 -5.90 -5.53 -10.77
CA LYS A 136 -4.74 -5.20 -9.93
C LYS A 136 -4.53 -3.70 -9.89
N ILE A 137 -4.69 -3.10 -8.72
CA ILE A 137 -4.33 -1.70 -8.49
C ILE A 137 -2.81 -1.58 -8.58
N VAL A 138 -2.32 -0.52 -9.21
CA VAL A 138 -0.88 -0.22 -9.27
C VAL A 138 -0.64 1.15 -8.69
N GLY A 139 0.38 1.27 -7.82
CA GLY A 139 0.69 2.51 -7.15
C GLY A 139 2.15 2.65 -6.74
N VAL A 140 2.43 3.77 -6.08
CA VAL A 140 3.72 4.12 -5.48
C VAL A 140 3.51 4.59 -4.05
N PRO A 141 4.52 4.54 -3.16
CA PRO A 141 4.39 5.08 -1.81
C PRO A 141 3.91 6.54 -1.84
N VAL A 142 3.16 6.94 -0.81
CA VAL A 142 2.83 8.35 -0.59
C VAL A 142 4.09 9.16 -0.26
N ASP A 143 4.05 10.49 -0.46
CA ASP A 143 5.24 11.34 -0.41
C ASP A 143 5.93 11.35 0.96
N ASP A 144 5.21 11.18 2.06
CA ASP A 144 5.75 11.11 3.42
C ASP A 144 6.33 9.71 3.77
N VAL A 145 6.04 8.68 2.98
CA VAL A 145 6.68 7.37 3.09
C VAL A 145 7.93 7.29 2.20
N ASP A 146 7.83 7.73 0.95
CA ASP A 146 8.98 7.83 0.04
C ASP A 146 8.83 9.00 -0.94
N PRO A 147 9.52 10.13 -0.73
CA PRO A 147 9.44 11.30 -1.60
C PRO A 147 10.02 11.09 -2.99
N THR A 148 10.70 9.97 -3.26
CA THR A 148 11.24 9.63 -4.59
C THR A 148 10.15 9.63 -5.66
N TYR A 149 8.91 9.28 -5.29
CA TYR A 149 7.78 9.19 -6.19
C TYR A 149 6.86 10.43 -6.15
N ALA A 150 7.30 11.54 -5.54
CA ALA A 150 6.45 12.74 -5.35
C ALA A 150 5.93 13.34 -6.67
N GLY A 151 6.64 13.16 -7.78
CA GLY A 151 6.22 13.62 -9.11
C GLY A 151 5.30 12.65 -9.87
N VAL A 152 5.06 11.44 -9.35
CA VAL A 152 4.30 10.38 -10.02
C VAL A 152 2.85 10.41 -9.53
N ARG A 153 1.90 10.72 -10.41
CA ARG A 153 0.47 10.89 -10.09
C ARG A 153 -0.45 9.99 -10.90
N ASP A 154 0.04 9.46 -12.02
CA ASP A 154 -0.69 8.57 -12.93
C ASP A 154 0.26 7.52 -13.52
N LEU A 155 -0.28 6.47 -14.12
CA LEU A 155 0.51 5.46 -14.83
C LEU A 155 1.31 6.05 -16.00
N ALA A 156 0.85 7.15 -16.57
CA ALA A 156 1.54 7.85 -17.65
C ALA A 156 2.89 8.46 -17.20
N ASP A 157 3.03 8.75 -15.90
CA ASP A 157 4.26 9.29 -15.33
C ASP A 157 5.33 8.21 -15.08
N LEU A 158 4.93 6.92 -15.11
CA LEU A 158 5.87 5.81 -15.01
C LEU A 158 6.54 5.52 -16.36
N PRO A 159 7.79 5.08 -16.35
CA PRO A 159 8.41 4.50 -17.54
C PRO A 159 7.52 3.39 -18.13
N SER A 160 7.32 3.40 -19.44
CA SER A 160 6.50 2.37 -20.13
C SER A 160 6.98 0.94 -19.86
N ALA A 161 8.28 0.77 -19.62
CA ALA A 161 8.87 -0.52 -19.26
C ALA A 161 8.33 -1.11 -17.95
N GLU A 162 7.94 -0.27 -16.97
CA GLU A 162 7.35 -0.78 -15.72
C GLU A 162 5.97 -1.39 -15.97
N ARG A 163 5.12 -0.75 -16.76
CA ARG A 163 3.83 -1.31 -17.16
C ARG A 163 4.00 -2.59 -17.96
N ALA A 164 4.95 -2.60 -18.91
CA ALA A 164 5.24 -3.79 -19.72
C ALA A 164 5.74 -4.98 -18.86
N ARG A 165 6.54 -4.72 -17.82
CA ARG A 165 6.98 -5.75 -16.86
C ARG A 165 5.82 -6.37 -16.09
N ILE A 166 4.90 -5.53 -15.60
CA ILE A 166 3.70 -5.99 -14.87
C ILE A 166 2.84 -6.86 -15.79
N GLU A 167 2.55 -6.39 -17.01
CA GLU A 167 1.78 -7.17 -17.97
C GLU A 167 2.46 -8.50 -18.33
N ALA A 168 3.76 -8.48 -18.58
CA ALA A 168 4.51 -9.69 -18.94
C ALA A 168 4.45 -10.73 -17.82
N PHE A 169 4.57 -10.30 -16.56
CA PHE A 169 4.43 -11.18 -15.40
C PHE A 169 3.05 -11.86 -15.38
N PHE A 170 1.97 -11.09 -15.40
CA PHE A 170 0.62 -11.64 -15.30
C PHE A 170 0.22 -12.49 -16.51
N ARG A 171 0.80 -12.29 -17.67
CA ARG A 171 0.56 -13.15 -18.84
C ARG A 171 1.06 -14.57 -18.66
N VAL A 172 2.11 -14.79 -17.85
CA VAL A 172 2.79 -16.09 -17.81
C VAL A 172 2.91 -16.72 -16.42
N TYR A 173 2.67 -15.98 -15.33
CA TYR A 173 2.97 -16.48 -13.98
C TYR A 173 2.20 -17.73 -13.56
N LYS A 174 1.09 -18.05 -14.26
CA LYS A 174 0.25 -19.24 -14.07
C LYS A 174 0.31 -20.24 -15.24
N ASP A 175 1.26 -20.12 -16.16
CA ASP A 175 1.37 -21.06 -17.29
C ASP A 175 1.83 -22.47 -16.85
N LEU A 176 2.45 -22.57 -15.69
CA LEU A 176 2.85 -23.84 -15.09
C LEU A 176 2.24 -24.02 -13.69
N PRO A 177 1.87 -25.27 -13.32
CA PRO A 177 1.81 -26.46 -14.18
C PRO A 177 0.77 -26.29 -15.29
N GLU A 178 0.96 -27.00 -16.40
CA GLU A 178 0.05 -26.97 -17.54
C GLU A 178 -1.40 -27.27 -17.10
N GLY A 179 -2.36 -26.46 -17.59
CA GLY A 179 -3.77 -26.56 -17.22
C GLY A 179 -4.15 -25.73 -15.97
N SER A 180 -3.25 -24.95 -15.39
CA SER A 180 -3.60 -23.91 -14.41
C SER A 180 -4.42 -22.80 -15.06
N SER A 181 -5.04 -21.93 -14.25
CA SER A 181 -6.05 -21.00 -14.74
C SER A 181 -5.54 -20.04 -15.82
N ALA A 182 -6.39 -19.77 -16.83
CA ALA A 182 -6.07 -18.86 -17.91
C ALA A 182 -6.26 -17.40 -17.46
N VAL A 183 -5.18 -16.63 -17.56
CA VAL A 183 -5.21 -15.18 -17.33
C VAL A 183 -5.42 -14.43 -18.65
N THR A 184 -6.33 -13.48 -18.67
CA THR A 184 -6.54 -12.56 -19.80
C THR A 184 -6.42 -11.12 -19.35
N LEU A 185 -5.64 -10.31 -20.09
CA LEU A 185 -5.44 -8.88 -19.79
C LEU A 185 -6.35 -8.04 -20.68
N HIS A 186 -7.02 -7.04 -20.09
CA HIS A 186 -7.97 -6.16 -20.74
C HIS A 186 -7.50 -4.70 -20.78
N GLY A 187 -6.19 -4.46 -20.57
CA GLY A 187 -5.57 -3.14 -20.61
C GLY A 187 -5.62 -2.40 -19.28
N TRP A 188 -5.35 -1.11 -19.35
CA TRP A 188 -5.14 -0.24 -18.19
C TRP A 188 -6.27 0.76 -18.01
N GLY A 189 -6.61 1.06 -16.77
CA GLY A 189 -7.31 2.26 -16.37
C GLY A 189 -6.35 3.22 -15.65
N ASP A 190 -6.65 4.50 -15.70
CA ASP A 190 -5.89 5.58 -15.07
C ASP A 190 -6.08 5.66 -13.55
N ALA A 191 -5.48 6.66 -12.92
CA ALA A 191 -5.61 6.89 -11.48
C ALA A 191 -7.06 7.12 -11.04
N ALA A 192 -7.90 7.74 -11.87
CA ALA A 192 -9.31 7.95 -11.55
C ALA A 192 -10.09 6.62 -11.55
N ALA A 193 -9.83 5.76 -12.54
CA ALA A 193 -10.42 4.42 -12.61
C ALA A 193 -10.00 3.53 -11.41
N ALA A 194 -8.73 3.62 -10.99
CA ALA A 194 -8.25 2.90 -9.82
C ALA A 194 -8.95 3.35 -8.53
N ARG A 195 -9.10 4.66 -8.32
CA ARG A 195 -9.80 5.21 -7.15
C ARG A 195 -11.27 4.80 -7.12
N ALA A 196 -11.97 4.89 -8.24
CA ALA A 196 -13.37 4.47 -8.33
C ALA A 196 -13.54 2.99 -7.95
N LEU A 197 -12.65 2.11 -8.44
CA LEU A 197 -12.67 0.69 -8.10
C LEU A 197 -12.42 0.46 -6.59
N ILE A 198 -11.50 1.22 -5.98
CA ILE A 198 -11.22 1.14 -4.54
C ILE A 198 -12.45 1.57 -3.73
N ASP A 199 -13.08 2.69 -4.10
CA ASP A 199 -14.26 3.22 -3.40
C ASP A 199 -15.43 2.21 -3.48
N ASP A 200 -15.68 1.63 -4.65
CA ASP A 200 -16.69 0.58 -4.85
C ASP A 200 -16.41 -0.65 -3.97
N ALA A 201 -15.14 -1.06 -3.87
CA ALA A 201 -14.74 -2.22 -3.07
C ALA A 201 -14.81 -1.97 -1.55
N ILE A 202 -14.55 -0.74 -1.10
CA ILE A 202 -14.75 -0.33 0.31
C ILE A 202 -16.24 -0.36 0.64
N GLU A 203 -17.10 0.18 -0.24
CA GLU A 203 -18.56 0.14 -0.05
C GLU A 203 -19.09 -1.31 -0.01
N ALA A 204 -18.58 -2.18 -0.89
CA ALA A 204 -18.91 -3.60 -0.92
C ALA A 204 -18.52 -4.36 0.35
N ALA A 205 -17.38 -4.01 0.97
CA ALA A 205 -16.94 -4.61 2.23
C ALA A 205 -17.78 -4.18 3.44
N GLY A 206 -18.43 -3.01 3.38
CA GLY A 206 -19.31 -2.50 4.44
C GLY A 206 -20.74 -3.05 4.41
N ARG A 207 -21.08 -3.81 3.35
CA ARG A 207 -22.37 -4.48 3.16
C ARG A 207 -22.26 -5.94 3.60
#